data_904a61c86ce4087447b1655be2032616
#
_entry.id   904a61c86ce4087447b1655be2032616
#
_cell.length_a   1.000
_cell.length_b   1.000
_cell.length_c   1.000
_cell.angle_alpha   90.00
_cell.angle_beta   90.00
_cell.angle_gamma   90.00
#
_symmetry.space_group_name_H-M   'P 1'
#
loop_
_entity.id
_entity.type
_entity.pdbx_description
1 polymer ?
#
loop_
_entity_poly.entity_id
_entity_poly.type
_entity_poly.pdbx_seq_one_letter_code
_entity_poly.pdbx_strand_id
1 'polypeptide(L)'
;MLQPRELKLEEMGDLAEIIPGPEPELQMAVHPIPRFGRKQNRKIIPVCEPTLNGNELKYITEAVETNWISSAGAFIQRFEALFAEKMGARYGVACINGTVALHLALATLGLEPGDEVIIPTFTMIATANAVTYLGAKPVLVDSEPVTWNMDLNQVEDAITPRTRAIIPVHTYGHPVDMTALNEIAERHGLFVLEDAAEAHGASCRGRKVGSLGDAAAFSFYGNKIITTGEGGMVTTDREDVARLAWNLR
;
A
#
# COMPACT_ATOMS: atom_id res chain seq x y z
N MET A 1 -13.72 17.80 -36.20
CA MET A 1 -13.55 16.32 -36.09
C MET A 1 -12.32 15.95 -36.88
N LEU A 2 -11.20 15.71 -36.23
CA LEU A 2 -9.98 15.20 -36.86
C LEU A 2 -10.12 13.67 -36.87
N GLN A 3 -10.11 13.05 -38.05
CA GLN A 3 -10.08 11.59 -38.19
C GLN A 3 -8.71 11.08 -37.74
N PRO A 4 -8.64 9.94 -37.02
CA PRO A 4 -7.37 9.32 -36.70
C PRO A 4 -6.67 8.88 -37.98
N ARG A 5 -5.41 9.28 -38.15
CA ARG A 5 -4.54 8.85 -39.22
C ARG A 5 -4.13 7.40 -38.93
N GLU A 6 -4.55 6.45 -39.73
CA GLU A 6 -4.00 5.09 -39.69
C GLU A 6 -2.53 5.15 -40.08
N LEU A 7 -1.64 4.93 -39.12
CA LEU A 7 -0.21 4.71 -39.38
C LEU A 7 -0.06 3.33 -40.03
N LYS A 8 0.38 3.30 -41.28
CA LYS A 8 0.70 2.04 -41.95
C LYS A 8 2.00 1.51 -41.38
N LEU A 9 2.06 0.20 -41.10
CA LEU A 9 3.24 -0.54 -40.62
C LEU A 9 4.50 -0.32 -41.47
N GLU A 10 4.35 0.08 -42.73
CA GLU A 10 5.43 0.40 -43.69
C GLU A 10 6.15 1.74 -43.39
N GLU A 11 5.57 2.61 -42.56
CA GLU A 11 6.15 3.91 -42.16
C GLU A 11 6.94 3.82 -40.84
N MET A 12 6.91 2.67 -40.17
CA MET A 12 7.75 2.37 -39.02
C MET A 12 9.05 1.76 -39.52
N GLY A 13 10.07 2.59 -39.65
CA GLY A 13 11.42 2.13 -39.98
C GLY A 13 11.85 0.95 -39.10
N ASP A 14 12.79 0.16 -39.61
CA ASP A 14 13.22 -1.10 -39.01
C ASP A 14 13.54 -0.93 -37.53
N LEU A 15 12.68 -1.46 -36.65
CA LEU A 15 12.85 -1.40 -35.19
C LEU A 15 14.18 -1.99 -34.73
N ALA A 16 14.85 -2.75 -35.57
CA ALA A 16 16.18 -3.29 -35.32
C ALA A 16 17.28 -2.20 -35.26
N GLU A 17 17.04 -1.03 -35.86
CA GLU A 17 18.00 0.09 -35.77
C GLU A 17 17.82 0.92 -34.48
N ILE A 18 16.68 0.79 -33.78
CA ILE A 18 16.37 1.54 -32.55
C ILE A 18 16.74 0.75 -31.29
N ILE A 19 16.82 -0.57 -31.40
CA ILE A 19 17.29 -1.43 -30.31
C ILE A 19 18.79 -1.64 -30.51
N PRO A 20 19.67 -1.02 -29.72
CA PRO A 20 21.08 -1.35 -29.79
C PRO A 20 21.21 -2.86 -29.60
N GLY A 21 21.99 -3.51 -30.51
CA GLY A 21 22.34 -4.91 -30.37
C GLY A 21 22.86 -5.21 -28.96
N PRO A 22 22.94 -6.48 -28.53
CA PRO A 22 23.39 -6.81 -27.20
C PRO A 22 24.67 -6.06 -26.91
N GLU A 23 24.60 -5.13 -25.96
CA GLU A 23 25.80 -4.46 -25.47
C GLU A 23 26.83 -5.52 -25.08
N PRO A 24 28.13 -5.32 -25.37
CA PRO A 24 29.15 -6.23 -24.88
C PRO A 24 28.93 -6.40 -23.40
N GLU A 25 28.81 -7.66 -22.95
CA GLU A 25 28.54 -8.06 -21.58
C GLU A 25 29.13 -7.02 -20.62
N LEU A 26 28.25 -6.21 -20.00
CA LEU A 26 28.64 -5.38 -18.89
C LEU A 26 29.05 -6.38 -17.82
N GLN A 27 30.34 -6.71 -17.75
CA GLN A 27 30.92 -7.39 -16.61
C GLN A 27 30.73 -6.44 -15.43
N MET A 28 29.51 -6.43 -14.87
CA MET A 28 29.29 -5.86 -13.57
C MET A 28 30.29 -6.57 -12.67
N ALA A 29 31.34 -5.84 -12.28
CA ALA A 29 32.19 -6.27 -11.20
C ALA A 29 31.25 -6.47 -9.99
N VAL A 30 30.74 -7.68 -9.85
CA VAL A 30 30.07 -8.09 -8.62
C VAL A 30 31.15 -8.01 -7.57
N HIS A 31 31.26 -6.87 -6.90
CA HIS A 31 32.09 -6.77 -5.73
C HIS A 31 31.60 -7.87 -4.78
N PRO A 32 32.42 -8.85 -4.45
CA PRO A 32 31.98 -9.91 -3.54
C PRO A 32 31.57 -9.21 -2.25
N ILE A 33 30.31 -9.37 -1.87
CA ILE A 33 29.85 -8.95 -0.53
C ILE A 33 30.86 -9.50 0.47
N PRO A 34 31.47 -8.68 1.33
CA PRO A 34 32.45 -9.15 2.30
C PRO A 34 31.84 -10.33 3.06
N ARG A 35 32.43 -11.52 2.90
CA ARG A 35 31.98 -12.70 3.66
C ARG A 35 32.44 -12.49 5.10
N PHE A 36 31.59 -11.89 5.90
CA PHE A 36 31.80 -11.84 7.35
C PHE A 36 31.77 -13.26 7.91
N GLY A 37 32.92 -13.74 8.30
CA GLY A 37 33.13 -14.82 9.26
C GLY A 37 32.73 -16.23 8.84
N ARG A 38 33.57 -17.16 9.20
CA ARG A 38 33.48 -18.63 9.15
C ARG A 38 32.11 -19.20 8.81
N LYS A 39 32.06 -20.08 7.79
CA LYS A 39 30.97 -21.02 7.50
C LYS A 39 30.61 -21.82 8.75
N GLN A 40 29.79 -21.27 9.62
CA GLN A 40 28.93 -22.10 10.43
C GLN A 40 27.76 -22.48 9.53
N ASN A 41 27.45 -23.78 9.43
CA ASN A 41 26.22 -24.30 8.86
C ASN A 41 25.03 -23.85 9.72
N ARG A 42 24.81 -22.54 9.82
CA ARG A 42 23.63 -22.00 10.48
C ARG A 42 22.49 -22.09 9.49
N LYS A 43 21.48 -22.87 9.84
CA LYS A 43 20.20 -22.86 9.15
C LYS A 43 19.65 -21.42 9.24
N ILE A 44 19.56 -20.75 8.11
CA ILE A 44 18.90 -19.44 8.06
C ILE A 44 17.42 -19.70 8.28
N ILE A 45 16.84 -19.03 9.26
CA ILE A 45 15.39 -19.01 9.47
C ILE A 45 14.93 -17.68 8.88
N PRO A 46 14.18 -17.70 7.76
CA PRO A 46 13.65 -16.47 7.17
C PRO A 46 12.57 -15.88 8.08
N VAL A 47 12.42 -14.55 8.04
CA VAL A 47 11.36 -13.85 8.77
C VAL A 47 9.98 -14.22 8.20
N CYS A 48 9.90 -14.35 6.88
CA CYS A 48 8.70 -14.74 6.17
C CYS A 48 9.09 -15.45 4.86
N GLU A 49 8.36 -16.49 4.50
CA GLU A 49 8.44 -17.16 3.20
C GLU A 49 7.02 -17.25 2.61
N PRO A 50 6.81 -16.81 1.35
CA PRO A 50 5.53 -17.00 0.68
C PRO A 50 5.17 -18.49 0.56
N THR A 51 3.94 -18.84 0.87
CA THR A 51 3.40 -20.18 0.69
C THR A 51 2.50 -20.18 -0.54
N LEU A 52 2.95 -20.82 -1.63
CA LEU A 52 2.28 -20.86 -2.92
C LEU A 52 1.77 -22.29 -3.21
N ASN A 53 0.79 -22.74 -2.43
CA ASN A 53 0.24 -24.11 -2.50
C ASN A 53 -1.28 -24.15 -2.78
N GLY A 54 -1.85 -23.01 -3.18
CA GLY A 54 -3.27 -22.86 -3.53
C GLY A 54 -3.51 -22.86 -5.04
N ASN A 55 -4.23 -21.87 -5.52
CA ASN A 55 -4.62 -21.73 -6.92
C ASN A 55 -3.72 -20.76 -7.71
N GLU A 56 -2.58 -20.35 -7.18
CA GLU A 56 -1.73 -19.31 -7.75
C GLU A 56 -1.31 -19.66 -9.17
N LEU A 57 -0.77 -20.88 -9.37
CA LEU A 57 -0.34 -21.33 -10.70
C LEU A 57 -1.52 -21.36 -11.68
N LYS A 58 -2.70 -21.83 -11.26
CA LYS A 58 -3.89 -21.86 -12.10
C LYS A 58 -4.28 -20.47 -12.57
N TYR A 59 -4.34 -19.48 -11.68
CA TYR A 59 -4.78 -18.13 -12.02
C TYR A 59 -3.73 -17.37 -12.85
N ILE A 60 -2.44 -17.58 -12.58
CA ILE A 60 -1.39 -16.98 -13.40
C ILE A 60 -1.42 -17.56 -14.82
N THR A 61 -1.59 -18.88 -14.96
CA THR A 61 -1.71 -19.53 -16.26
C THR A 61 -2.92 -18.99 -17.03
N GLU A 62 -4.08 -18.90 -16.39
CA GLU A 62 -5.29 -18.32 -16.99
C GLU A 62 -5.07 -16.87 -17.44
N ALA A 63 -4.42 -16.04 -16.62
CA ALA A 63 -4.12 -14.65 -16.98
C ALA A 63 -3.22 -14.54 -18.20
N VAL A 64 -2.21 -15.40 -18.32
CA VAL A 64 -1.30 -15.43 -19.47
C VAL A 64 -2.01 -15.96 -20.72
N GLU A 65 -2.74 -17.06 -20.63
CA GLU A 65 -3.48 -17.67 -21.75
C GLU A 65 -4.56 -16.74 -22.32
N THR A 66 -5.17 -15.91 -21.47
CA THR A 66 -6.21 -14.96 -21.86
C THR A 66 -5.68 -13.55 -22.19
N ASN A 67 -4.37 -13.32 -22.08
CA ASN A 67 -3.69 -12.03 -22.26
C ASN A 67 -4.16 -10.91 -21.28
N TRP A 68 -4.75 -11.27 -20.15
CA TRP A 68 -5.16 -10.31 -19.11
C TRP A 68 -4.07 -10.14 -18.05
N ILE A 69 -2.96 -9.49 -18.42
CA ILE A 69 -1.76 -9.34 -17.59
C ILE A 69 -1.49 -7.89 -17.13
N SER A 70 -2.38 -6.94 -17.44
CA SER A 70 -2.19 -5.52 -17.09
C SER A 70 -3.11 -5.05 -15.97
N SER A 71 -3.18 -3.73 -15.75
CA SER A 71 -4.02 -3.09 -14.72
C SER A 71 -5.53 -3.18 -14.96
N ALA A 72 -5.97 -3.74 -16.07
CA ALA A 72 -7.36 -4.01 -16.37
C ALA A 72 -7.61 -5.52 -16.44
N GLY A 73 -8.81 -5.95 -16.07
CA GLY A 73 -9.21 -7.35 -16.22
C GLY A 73 -10.03 -7.89 -15.05
N ALA A 74 -10.63 -9.06 -15.27
CA ALA A 74 -11.56 -9.69 -14.32
C ALA A 74 -10.89 -10.04 -12.97
N PHE A 75 -9.59 -10.39 -12.98
CA PHE A 75 -8.89 -10.74 -11.73
C PHE A 75 -8.76 -9.55 -10.79
N ILE A 76 -8.50 -8.34 -11.30
CA ILE A 76 -8.39 -7.13 -10.47
C ILE A 76 -9.75 -6.80 -9.84
N GLN A 77 -10.81 -6.77 -10.66
CA GLN A 77 -12.16 -6.49 -10.17
C GLN A 77 -12.61 -7.50 -9.12
N ARG A 78 -12.33 -8.79 -9.37
CA ARG A 78 -12.62 -9.86 -8.42
C ARG A 78 -11.82 -9.72 -7.13
N PHE A 79 -10.54 -9.35 -7.22
CA PHE A 79 -9.68 -9.13 -6.06
C PHE A 79 -10.18 -7.95 -5.22
N GLU A 80 -10.48 -6.83 -5.86
CA GLU A 80 -11.06 -5.65 -5.20
C GLU A 80 -12.33 -6.00 -4.42
N ALA A 81 -13.28 -6.69 -5.06
CA ALA A 81 -14.56 -7.06 -4.45
C ALA A 81 -14.38 -8.05 -3.29
N LEU A 82 -13.63 -9.13 -3.50
CA LEU A 82 -13.43 -10.17 -2.49
C LEU A 82 -12.61 -9.67 -1.30
N PHE A 83 -11.60 -8.84 -1.54
CA PHE A 83 -10.78 -8.32 -0.46
C PHE A 83 -11.56 -7.32 0.39
N ALA A 84 -12.29 -6.39 -0.23
CA ALA A 84 -13.17 -5.46 0.48
C ALA A 84 -14.18 -6.22 1.35
N GLU A 85 -14.88 -7.21 0.79
CA GLU A 85 -15.82 -8.07 1.54
C GLU A 85 -15.15 -8.73 2.75
N LYS A 86 -13.95 -9.30 2.57
CA LYS A 86 -13.21 -9.98 3.64
C LYS A 86 -12.76 -9.04 4.75
N MET A 87 -12.46 -7.80 4.41
CA MET A 87 -12.08 -6.75 5.38
C MET A 87 -13.32 -6.01 5.94
N GLY A 88 -14.52 -6.34 5.49
CA GLY A 88 -15.76 -5.72 5.96
C GLY A 88 -15.97 -4.30 5.44
N ALA A 89 -15.33 -3.93 4.34
CA ALA A 89 -15.47 -2.65 3.67
C ALA A 89 -16.36 -2.78 2.42
N ARG A 90 -16.97 -1.66 2.00
CA ARG A 90 -17.85 -1.62 0.81
C ARG A 90 -17.06 -1.59 -0.49
N TYR A 91 -15.90 -0.94 -0.51
CA TYR A 91 -15.10 -0.71 -1.71
C TYR A 91 -13.65 -1.13 -1.49
N GLY A 92 -13.05 -1.69 -2.53
CA GLY A 92 -11.63 -1.96 -2.65
C GLY A 92 -11.10 -1.34 -3.94
N VAL A 93 -9.93 -0.71 -3.87
CA VAL A 93 -9.24 -0.12 -5.01
C VAL A 93 -7.81 -0.65 -5.03
N ALA A 94 -7.52 -1.55 -5.97
CA ALA A 94 -6.20 -2.15 -6.10
C ALA A 94 -5.20 -1.15 -6.70
N CYS A 95 -3.96 -1.20 -6.24
CA CYS A 95 -2.85 -0.41 -6.75
C CYS A 95 -1.54 -1.21 -6.70
N ILE A 96 -0.42 -0.58 -7.11
CA ILE A 96 0.83 -1.32 -7.33
C ILE A 96 1.52 -1.79 -6.05
N ASN A 97 1.39 -1.09 -4.93
CA ASN A 97 1.94 -1.48 -3.63
C ASN A 97 1.32 -0.69 -2.46
N GLY A 98 1.68 -1.06 -1.21
CA GLY A 98 1.16 -0.42 -0.02
C GLY A 98 1.52 1.06 0.14
N THR A 99 2.71 1.48 -0.30
CA THR A 99 3.12 2.90 -0.28
C THR A 99 2.19 3.73 -1.17
N VAL A 100 1.90 3.21 -2.37
CA VAL A 100 0.95 3.85 -3.30
C VAL A 100 -0.47 3.80 -2.73
N ALA A 101 -0.87 2.75 -2.01
CA ALA A 101 -2.17 2.69 -1.35
C ALA A 101 -2.34 3.81 -0.30
N LEU A 102 -1.33 4.04 0.54
CA LEU A 102 -1.32 5.16 1.49
C LEU A 102 -1.39 6.52 0.77
N HIS A 103 -0.54 6.71 -0.24
CA HIS A 103 -0.51 7.94 -1.03
C HIS A 103 -1.84 8.18 -1.75
N LEU A 104 -2.41 7.14 -2.38
CA LEU A 104 -3.68 7.20 -3.10
C LEU A 104 -4.83 7.59 -2.17
N ALA A 105 -4.93 6.96 -0.99
CA ALA A 105 -5.95 7.29 -0.01
C ALA A 105 -5.82 8.74 0.48
N LEU A 106 -4.61 9.20 0.82
CA LEU A 106 -4.36 10.59 1.22
C LEU A 106 -4.65 11.59 0.10
N ALA A 107 -4.35 11.25 -1.16
CA ALA A 107 -4.62 12.12 -2.30
C ALA A 107 -6.13 12.41 -2.48
N THR A 108 -7.00 11.50 -2.00
CA THR A 108 -8.46 11.72 -2.03
C THR A 108 -8.93 12.80 -1.05
N LEU A 109 -8.10 13.20 -0.09
CA LEU A 109 -8.41 14.25 0.89
C LEU A 109 -8.18 15.65 0.36
N GLY A 110 -7.44 15.81 -0.75
CA GLY A 110 -7.06 17.11 -1.27
C GLY A 110 -6.17 17.90 -0.31
N LEU A 111 -5.19 17.22 0.31
CA LEU A 111 -4.22 17.87 1.20
C LEU A 111 -3.46 18.98 0.46
N GLU A 112 -3.22 20.09 1.14
CA GLU A 112 -2.46 21.22 0.63
C GLU A 112 -1.07 21.31 1.28
N PRO A 113 -0.09 21.95 0.64
CA PRO A 113 1.23 22.18 1.23
C PRO A 113 1.11 22.91 2.57
N GLY A 114 1.69 22.28 3.62
CA GLY A 114 1.63 22.79 4.99
C GLY A 114 0.50 22.20 5.84
N ASP A 115 -0.41 21.43 5.28
CA ASP A 115 -1.31 20.59 6.07
C ASP A 115 -0.50 19.57 6.87
N GLU A 116 -1.04 19.13 7.97
CA GLU A 116 -0.37 18.22 8.90
C GLU A 116 -1.13 16.90 9.01
N VAL A 117 -0.36 15.80 9.04
CA VAL A 117 -0.89 14.45 9.24
C VAL A 117 -0.15 13.79 10.39
N ILE A 118 -0.88 13.37 11.41
CA ILE A 118 -0.31 12.71 12.59
C ILE A 118 -0.01 11.25 12.26
N ILE A 119 1.22 10.80 12.54
CA ILE A 119 1.69 9.43 12.32
C ILE A 119 2.53 8.96 13.51
N PRO A 120 2.66 7.64 13.79
CA PRO A 120 3.55 7.15 14.83
C PRO A 120 5.03 7.27 14.43
N THR A 121 5.93 7.36 15.41
CA THR A 121 7.38 7.30 15.20
C THR A 121 7.82 5.89 14.77
N PHE A 122 7.16 4.86 15.27
CA PHE A 122 7.47 3.48 14.95
C PHE A 122 6.59 2.98 13.78
N THR A 123 7.10 3.15 12.58
CA THR A 123 6.45 2.74 11.33
C THR A 123 7.47 2.55 10.22
N MET A 124 7.04 1.96 9.11
CA MET A 124 7.81 1.99 7.86
C MET A 124 7.84 3.41 7.31
N ILE A 125 8.95 3.79 6.70
CA ILE A 125 9.12 5.12 6.09
C ILE A 125 8.03 5.44 5.04
N ALA A 126 7.36 4.42 4.51
CA ALA A 126 6.27 4.54 3.55
C ALA A 126 5.12 5.44 4.07
N THR A 127 4.78 5.33 5.36
CA THR A 127 3.74 6.13 6.00
C THR A 127 4.09 7.62 5.98
N ALA A 128 5.32 7.98 6.33
CA ALA A 128 5.79 9.36 6.27
C ALA A 128 5.94 9.87 4.83
N ASN A 129 6.46 9.02 3.93
CA ASN A 129 6.64 9.38 2.53
C ASN A 129 5.30 9.69 1.84
N ALA A 130 4.26 8.92 2.10
CA ALA A 130 2.93 9.15 1.53
C ALA A 130 2.40 10.54 1.87
N VAL A 131 2.65 11.04 3.08
CA VAL A 131 2.32 12.40 3.51
C VAL A 131 3.15 13.43 2.76
N THR A 132 4.47 13.24 2.72
CA THR A 132 5.40 14.22 2.11
C THR A 132 5.24 14.32 0.59
N TYR A 133 4.84 13.25 -0.10
CA TYR A 133 4.57 13.28 -1.54
C TYR A 133 3.46 14.25 -1.93
N LEU A 134 2.54 14.53 -1.00
CA LEU A 134 1.47 15.52 -1.20
C LEU A 134 1.85 16.94 -0.74
N GLY A 135 3.10 17.14 -0.30
CA GLY A 135 3.54 18.44 0.25
C GLY A 135 3.06 18.71 1.67
N ALA A 136 2.37 17.76 2.29
CA ALA A 136 1.94 17.84 3.68
C ALA A 136 3.09 17.47 4.63
N LYS A 137 2.94 17.78 5.90
CA LYS A 137 3.94 17.58 6.95
C LYS A 137 3.54 16.45 7.88
N PRO A 138 4.34 15.37 8.03
CA PRO A 138 4.12 14.37 9.06
C PRO A 138 4.41 14.97 10.44
N VAL A 139 3.46 14.80 11.36
CA VAL A 139 3.60 15.14 12.78
C VAL A 139 3.73 13.84 13.55
N LEU A 140 4.85 13.67 14.25
CA LEU A 140 5.21 12.42 14.89
C LEU A 140 4.67 12.36 16.32
N VAL A 141 4.02 11.27 16.68
CA VAL A 141 3.72 10.90 18.07
C VAL A 141 4.45 9.61 18.42
N ASP A 142 4.82 9.47 19.68
CA ASP A 142 5.58 8.30 20.11
C ASP A 142 4.70 7.06 20.21
N SER A 143 5.34 5.90 20.39
CA SER A 143 4.67 4.62 20.57
C SER A 143 4.50 4.33 22.05
N GLU A 144 3.36 3.73 22.42
CA GLU A 144 3.17 3.24 23.77
C GLU A 144 3.95 1.93 24.00
N PRO A 145 4.42 1.64 25.24
CA PRO A 145 5.43 0.61 25.47
C PRO A 145 4.92 -0.83 25.45
N VAL A 146 3.60 -1.07 25.39
CA VAL A 146 3.03 -2.42 25.50
C VAL A 146 2.83 -3.06 24.14
N THR A 147 2.16 -2.36 23.22
CA THR A 147 1.84 -2.86 21.87
C THR A 147 2.72 -2.26 20.78
N TRP A 148 3.46 -1.18 21.12
CA TRP A 148 4.29 -0.40 20.20
C TRP A 148 3.48 0.37 19.14
N ASN A 149 2.18 0.42 19.34
CA ASN A 149 1.30 1.25 18.54
C ASN A 149 1.39 2.73 18.95
N MET A 150 0.78 3.60 18.18
CA MET A 150 0.67 5.03 18.46
C MET A 150 0.15 5.29 19.88
N ASP A 151 0.84 6.14 20.65
CA ASP A 151 0.37 6.58 21.97
C ASP A 151 -0.76 7.59 21.83
N LEU A 152 -2.00 7.14 22.05
CA LEU A 152 -3.19 7.97 21.88
C LEU A 152 -3.26 9.14 22.89
N ASN A 153 -2.53 9.07 24.01
CA ASN A 153 -2.46 10.18 24.95
C ASN A 153 -1.73 11.41 24.39
N GLN A 154 -0.87 11.19 23.38
CA GLN A 154 -0.11 12.27 22.73
C GLN A 154 -0.81 12.82 21.47
N VAL A 155 -1.82 12.12 20.96
CA VAL A 155 -2.47 12.50 19.69
C VAL A 155 -3.17 13.84 19.81
N GLU A 156 -3.96 14.07 20.88
CA GLU A 156 -4.69 15.33 21.05
C GLU A 156 -3.75 16.54 21.19
N ASP A 157 -2.64 16.38 21.90
CA ASP A 157 -1.63 17.44 22.08
C ASP A 157 -0.90 17.79 20.78
N ALA A 158 -0.87 16.84 19.82
CA ALA A 158 -0.26 17.02 18.52
C ALA A 158 -1.19 17.70 17.49
N ILE A 159 -2.49 17.84 17.79
CA ILE A 159 -3.47 18.44 16.88
C ILE A 159 -3.29 19.96 16.82
N THR A 160 -3.22 20.48 15.60
CA THR A 160 -3.18 21.92 15.31
C THR A 160 -4.29 22.28 14.31
N PRO A 161 -4.55 23.58 14.07
CA PRO A 161 -5.50 24.01 13.04
C PRO A 161 -5.15 23.51 11.61
N ARG A 162 -3.92 23.03 11.38
CA ARG A 162 -3.48 22.48 10.10
C ARG A 162 -3.61 20.97 10.03
N THR A 163 -3.91 20.29 11.11
CA THR A 163 -4.09 18.83 11.11
C THR A 163 -5.31 18.45 10.29
N ARG A 164 -5.15 17.51 9.36
CA ARG A 164 -6.21 17.01 8.46
C ARG A 164 -6.48 15.54 8.62
N ALA A 165 -5.49 14.77 9.01
CA ALA A 165 -5.62 13.33 9.12
C ALA A 165 -4.76 12.74 10.23
N ILE A 166 -5.10 11.52 10.63
CA ILE A 166 -4.30 10.65 11.49
C ILE A 166 -4.09 9.33 10.75
N ILE A 167 -2.87 8.80 10.76
CA ILE A 167 -2.56 7.47 10.23
C ILE A 167 -2.14 6.56 11.37
N PRO A 168 -3.07 5.82 12.00
CA PRO A 168 -2.72 4.73 12.89
C PRO A 168 -2.04 3.62 12.09
N VAL A 169 -0.94 3.07 12.61
CA VAL A 169 -0.26 1.91 12.04
C VAL A 169 -0.53 0.70 12.93
N HIS A 170 -1.07 -0.36 12.35
CA HIS A 170 -1.35 -1.61 13.07
C HIS A 170 -0.08 -2.47 13.14
N THR A 171 0.81 -2.10 14.03
CA THR A 171 2.17 -2.63 14.13
C THR A 171 2.17 -4.15 14.30
N TYR A 172 2.85 -4.84 13.38
CA TYR A 172 2.95 -6.31 13.33
C TYR A 172 1.61 -7.04 13.44
N GLY A 173 0.53 -6.39 12.96
CA GLY A 173 -0.82 -6.98 12.96
C GLY A 173 -1.62 -6.77 14.24
N HIS A 174 -1.07 -6.04 15.23
CA HIS A 174 -1.82 -5.67 16.43
C HIS A 174 -2.59 -4.36 16.19
N PRO A 175 -3.93 -4.37 16.20
CA PRO A 175 -4.70 -3.15 15.93
C PRO A 175 -4.49 -2.08 17.01
N VAL A 176 -4.40 -0.83 16.58
CA VAL A 176 -4.54 0.34 17.48
C VAL A 176 -5.93 0.29 18.12
N ASP A 177 -6.13 0.85 19.32
CA ASP A 177 -7.49 1.05 19.86
C ASP A 177 -8.25 2.08 19.01
N MET A 178 -8.83 1.56 17.93
CA MET A 178 -9.56 2.36 16.94
C MET A 178 -10.81 3.03 17.52
N THR A 179 -11.35 2.53 18.63
CA THR A 179 -12.49 3.18 19.28
C THR A 179 -12.05 4.51 19.88
N ALA A 180 -11.00 4.49 20.70
CA ALA A 180 -10.47 5.70 21.31
C ALA A 180 -9.91 6.68 20.26
N LEU A 181 -9.23 6.18 19.22
CA LEU A 181 -8.70 7.02 18.15
C LEU A 181 -9.83 7.73 17.36
N ASN A 182 -10.87 7.00 17.00
CA ASN A 182 -12.00 7.57 16.25
C ASN A 182 -12.76 8.61 17.07
N GLU A 183 -12.90 8.42 18.37
CA GLU A 183 -13.47 9.46 19.26
C GLU A 183 -12.65 10.75 19.24
N ILE A 184 -11.32 10.65 19.19
CA ILE A 184 -10.44 11.83 19.03
C ILE A 184 -10.66 12.45 17.66
N ALA A 185 -10.59 11.65 16.59
CA ALA A 185 -10.73 12.12 15.22
C ALA A 185 -12.09 12.82 14.98
N GLU A 186 -13.19 12.25 15.48
CA GLU A 186 -14.53 12.82 15.36
C GLU A 186 -14.65 14.18 16.05
N ARG A 187 -14.09 14.34 17.28
CA ARG A 187 -14.10 15.62 17.99
C ARG A 187 -13.40 16.73 17.23
N HIS A 188 -12.40 16.38 16.43
CA HIS A 188 -11.57 17.36 15.71
C HIS A 188 -11.83 17.39 14.20
N GLY A 189 -12.77 16.57 13.69
CA GLY A 189 -13.11 16.51 12.27
C GLY A 189 -11.96 16.01 11.39
N LEU A 190 -11.16 15.07 11.90
CA LEU A 190 -9.98 14.52 11.23
C LEU A 190 -10.30 13.23 10.48
N PHE A 191 -9.67 13.06 9.33
CA PHE A 191 -9.73 11.82 8.57
C PHE A 191 -8.83 10.75 9.19
N VAL A 192 -9.31 9.51 9.25
CA VAL A 192 -8.56 8.37 9.76
C VAL A 192 -8.21 7.41 8.63
N LEU A 193 -6.92 7.29 8.33
CA LEU A 193 -6.39 6.33 7.35
C LEU A 193 -5.63 5.21 8.10
N GLU A 194 -6.19 4.00 8.13
CA GLU A 194 -5.50 2.84 8.71
C GLU A 194 -4.31 2.43 7.82
N ASP A 195 -3.08 2.44 8.35
CA ASP A 195 -1.98 1.68 7.76
C ASP A 195 -2.09 0.23 8.23
N ALA A 196 -2.71 -0.58 7.41
CA ALA A 196 -3.02 -1.98 7.65
C ALA A 196 -2.07 -2.93 6.89
N ALA A 197 -0.91 -2.43 6.44
CA ALA A 197 0.04 -3.17 5.62
C ALA A 197 0.52 -4.49 6.26
N GLU A 198 0.35 -4.66 7.57
CA GLU A 198 0.74 -5.85 8.34
C GLU A 198 -0.42 -6.48 9.11
N ALA A 199 -1.67 -6.05 8.87
CA ALA A 199 -2.81 -6.42 9.69
C ALA A 199 -3.95 -7.11 8.91
N HIS A 200 -3.62 -7.83 7.83
CA HIS A 200 -4.60 -8.57 7.03
C HIS A 200 -5.38 -9.55 7.90
N GLY A 201 -6.71 -9.38 7.96
CA GLY A 201 -7.61 -10.24 8.73
C GLY A 201 -7.65 -10.00 10.23
N ALA A 202 -6.82 -9.10 10.77
CA ALA A 202 -6.90 -8.68 12.16
C ALA A 202 -8.26 -8.04 12.49
N SER A 203 -8.61 -8.00 13.77
CA SER A 203 -9.89 -7.44 14.23
C SER A 203 -9.70 -6.66 15.53
N CYS A 204 -10.36 -5.51 15.62
CA CYS A 204 -10.50 -4.74 16.84
C CYS A 204 -11.96 -4.80 17.30
N ARG A 205 -12.21 -5.33 18.51
CA ARG A 205 -13.55 -5.46 19.10
C ARG A 205 -14.58 -6.10 18.16
N GLY A 206 -14.16 -7.13 17.40
CA GLY A 206 -15.01 -7.90 16.50
C GLY A 206 -15.22 -7.29 15.11
N ARG A 207 -14.74 -6.07 14.83
CA ARG A 207 -14.72 -5.46 13.51
C ARG A 207 -13.36 -5.66 12.84
N LYS A 208 -13.33 -5.85 11.54
CA LYS A 208 -12.09 -6.07 10.79
C LYS A 208 -11.29 -4.78 10.63
N VAL A 209 -9.97 -4.87 10.78
CA VAL A 209 -9.05 -3.87 10.30
C VAL A 209 -9.25 -3.69 8.80
N GLY A 210 -9.25 -2.45 8.34
CA GLY A 210 -9.58 -2.11 6.96
C GLY A 210 -11.00 -1.56 6.79
N SER A 211 -11.81 -1.54 7.88
CA SER A 211 -13.14 -0.94 7.93
C SER A 211 -13.39 -0.14 9.21
N LEU A 212 -12.32 0.27 9.89
CA LEU A 212 -12.41 0.93 11.19
C LEU A 212 -12.24 2.44 11.09
N GLY A 213 -11.48 2.93 10.10
CA GLY A 213 -11.30 4.34 9.77
C GLY A 213 -12.14 4.76 8.56
N ASP A 214 -11.87 5.95 8.01
CA ASP A 214 -12.45 6.44 6.75
C ASP A 214 -11.95 5.66 5.55
N ALA A 215 -10.68 5.25 5.58
CA ALA A 215 -10.05 4.37 4.61
C ALA A 215 -8.94 3.54 5.27
N ALA A 216 -8.49 2.51 4.58
CA ALA A 216 -7.32 1.74 4.99
C ALA A 216 -6.45 1.40 3.79
N ALA A 217 -5.15 1.27 4.03
CA ALA A 217 -4.16 0.88 3.04
C ALA A 217 -3.53 -0.47 3.42
N PHE A 218 -3.52 -1.40 2.46
CA PHE A 218 -2.91 -2.71 2.60
C PHE A 218 -1.75 -2.89 1.64
N SER A 219 -0.81 -3.76 2.00
CA SER A 219 0.34 -4.14 1.17
C SER A 219 0.33 -5.64 0.93
N PHE A 220 0.59 -6.05 -0.30
CA PHE A 220 0.77 -7.45 -0.71
C PHE A 220 2.20 -7.71 -1.18
N TYR A 221 3.15 -6.98 -0.61
CA TYR A 221 4.57 -7.20 -0.87
C TYR A 221 5.02 -8.60 -0.43
N GLY A 222 6.15 -9.09 -0.96
CA GLY A 222 6.61 -10.46 -0.80
C GLY A 222 6.74 -10.99 0.64
N ASN A 223 6.90 -10.11 1.63
CA ASN A 223 7.03 -10.48 3.05
C ASN A 223 5.75 -10.25 3.88
N LYS A 224 4.63 -9.87 3.25
CA LYS A 224 3.37 -9.63 3.97
C LYS A 224 2.60 -10.94 4.21
N ILE A 225 1.59 -10.89 5.08
CA ILE A 225 0.74 -12.03 5.46
C ILE A 225 0.10 -12.68 4.23
N ILE A 226 -0.34 -11.87 3.27
CA ILE A 226 -0.79 -12.28 1.95
C ILE A 226 0.05 -11.52 0.93
N THR A 227 0.57 -12.22 -0.09
CA THR A 227 1.40 -11.60 -1.10
C THR A 227 0.92 -11.86 -2.53
N THR A 228 1.13 -10.90 -3.40
CA THR A 228 1.03 -11.00 -4.86
C THR A 228 2.38 -10.69 -5.52
N GLY A 229 3.48 -10.74 -4.74
CA GLY A 229 4.81 -10.29 -5.14
C GLY A 229 4.98 -8.80 -4.88
N GLU A 230 4.26 -7.98 -5.62
CA GLU A 230 3.94 -6.58 -5.38
C GLU A 230 2.42 -6.43 -5.38
N GLY A 231 1.90 -5.39 -4.75
CA GLY A 231 0.47 -5.10 -4.71
C GLY A 231 0.08 -4.24 -3.53
N GLY A 232 -0.99 -3.48 -3.69
CA GLY A 232 -1.62 -2.68 -2.65
C GLY A 232 -3.13 -2.63 -2.83
N MET A 233 -3.83 -2.22 -1.79
CA MET A 233 -5.27 -2.03 -1.81
C MET A 233 -5.65 -0.87 -0.90
N VAL A 234 -6.51 0.00 -1.37
CA VAL A 234 -7.26 0.92 -0.51
C VAL A 234 -8.62 0.28 -0.25
N THR A 235 -9.04 0.20 1.01
CA THR A 235 -10.42 -0.17 1.38
C THR A 235 -11.12 1.01 2.02
N THR A 236 -12.43 1.15 1.79
CA THR A 236 -13.22 2.24 2.35
C THR A 236 -14.73 1.94 2.26
N ASP A 237 -15.50 2.52 3.17
CA ASP A 237 -16.98 2.55 3.07
C ASP A 237 -17.47 3.81 2.35
N ARG A 238 -16.59 4.78 2.10
CA ARG A 238 -16.89 6.07 1.49
C ARG A 238 -16.84 5.99 -0.03
N GLU A 239 -17.97 6.23 -0.68
CA GLU A 239 -18.08 6.21 -2.14
C GLU A 239 -17.27 7.34 -2.81
N ASP A 240 -17.20 8.52 -2.19
CA ASP A 240 -16.42 9.64 -2.68
C ASP A 240 -14.92 9.33 -2.72
N VAL A 241 -14.39 8.71 -1.64
CA VAL A 241 -13.00 8.24 -1.55
C VAL A 241 -12.72 7.17 -2.60
N ALA A 242 -13.58 6.14 -2.69
CA ALA A 242 -13.42 5.05 -3.66
C ALA A 242 -13.40 5.56 -5.09
N ARG A 243 -14.36 6.43 -5.47
CA ARG A 243 -14.47 7.01 -6.81
C ARG A 243 -13.24 7.84 -7.19
N LEU A 244 -12.74 8.68 -6.28
CA LEU A 244 -11.52 9.44 -6.51
C LEU A 244 -10.31 8.54 -6.63
N ALA A 245 -10.16 7.54 -5.75
CA ALA A 245 -9.07 6.58 -5.80
C ALA A 245 -9.05 5.80 -7.12
N TRP A 246 -10.20 5.34 -7.64
CA TRP A 246 -10.26 4.67 -8.95
C TRP A 246 -9.82 5.58 -10.11
N ASN A 247 -10.08 6.88 -10.01
CA ASN A 247 -9.69 7.83 -11.06
C ASN A 247 -8.21 8.22 -11.00
N LEU A 248 -7.57 8.14 -9.84
CA LEU A 248 -6.20 8.57 -9.61
C LEU A 248 -5.16 7.43 -9.75
N ARG A 249 -5.58 6.17 -9.68
CA ARG A 249 -4.68 5.00 -9.75
C ARG A 249 -4.11 4.74 -11.14
#